data_4ef0ef0f4d5aa8d59a093cad1a4ff320
#
_entry.id   4ef0ef0f4d5aa8d59a093cad1a4ff320
#
_cell.length_a   1.000
_cell.length_b   1.000
_cell.length_c   1.000
_cell.angle_alpha   90.00
_cell.angle_beta   90.00
_cell.angle_gamma   90.00
#
_symmetry.space_group_name_H-M   'P 1'
#
loop_
_entity.id
_entity.type
_entity.pdbx_description
1 polymer ?
#
loop_
_entity_poly.entity_id
_entity_poly.type
_entity_poly.pdbx_seq_one_letter_code
_entity_poly.pdbx_strand_id
1 'polypeptide(L)'
;MDQKLLHIISHTDLDGVVSAALAWHMNYGHFPIKISLTGYGMVDNLVLEGISQDQNMIVLDLFCQKDKTVDLIDRWYEEKDEGPFIFDHHQSNFGRFAGRPWLVLDSSCCAARVYYRWLLAHPSWIRNEKATENLRDIVNIANDRDMWINSIPESRLWHALVTLCGPWGVFARLVSNPSGKLTEKEYETAVEFVTEQEERFKKAMEGLNSTSSGIVFIGDGVLDFGDVSDFGGRLLDSGEKVPMLVAVAARKPTGEWAVSLRSREGEAGKTVTMLKDGKRVRGGGHGDAAALYFPPSYSENRIKESLEAALHTIKEKDRPTGQTLGDIFMKAMDDKKS
;
A
#
# COMPACT_ATOMS: atom_id res chain seq x y z
N MET A 1 -40.43 1.76 -2.75
CA MET A 1 -39.41 2.45 -1.95
C MET A 1 -38.18 2.54 -2.84
N ASP A 2 -37.71 3.74 -3.13
CA ASP A 2 -36.46 3.90 -3.88
C ASP A 2 -35.31 3.33 -3.03
N GLN A 3 -34.63 2.31 -3.56
CA GLN A 3 -33.49 1.72 -2.88
C GLN A 3 -32.36 2.76 -2.85
N LYS A 4 -31.80 3.03 -1.66
CA LYS A 4 -30.63 3.91 -1.52
C LYS A 4 -29.47 3.39 -2.34
N LEU A 5 -28.75 4.29 -2.99
CA LEU A 5 -27.53 3.98 -3.73
C LEU A 5 -26.46 3.44 -2.76
N LEU A 6 -25.82 2.33 -3.13
CA LEU A 6 -24.62 1.86 -2.46
C LEU A 6 -23.37 2.34 -3.23
N HIS A 7 -22.53 3.13 -2.56
CA HIS A 7 -21.26 3.58 -3.12
C HIS A 7 -20.11 2.72 -2.58
N ILE A 8 -19.48 1.92 -3.42
CA ILE A 8 -18.28 1.14 -3.11
C ILE A 8 -17.08 1.97 -3.53
N ILE A 9 -16.23 2.34 -2.56
CA ILE A 9 -15.02 3.14 -2.73
C ILE A 9 -13.84 2.25 -2.38
N SER A 10 -12.90 2.06 -3.30
CA SER A 10 -11.77 1.15 -3.09
C SER A 10 -10.50 1.64 -3.77
N HIS A 11 -9.35 1.07 -3.36
CA HIS A 11 -8.06 1.38 -3.94
C HIS A 11 -7.90 0.82 -5.36
N THR A 12 -6.85 1.22 -6.04
CA THR A 12 -6.61 0.89 -7.47
C THR A 12 -5.63 -0.25 -7.67
N ASP A 13 -5.03 -0.79 -6.63
CA ASP A 13 -4.15 -1.96 -6.70
C ASP A 13 -4.94 -3.28 -6.67
N LEU A 14 -4.23 -4.41 -6.61
CA LEU A 14 -4.87 -5.72 -6.64
C LEU A 14 -5.78 -5.94 -5.42
N ASP A 15 -5.35 -5.53 -4.22
CA ASP A 15 -6.14 -5.68 -2.99
C ASP A 15 -7.44 -4.87 -3.08
N GLY A 16 -7.34 -3.59 -3.41
CA GLY A 16 -8.52 -2.73 -3.56
C GLY A 16 -9.48 -3.23 -4.65
N VAL A 17 -8.97 -3.68 -5.80
CA VAL A 17 -9.79 -4.20 -6.91
C VAL A 17 -10.52 -5.49 -6.50
N VAL A 18 -9.84 -6.42 -5.82
CA VAL A 18 -10.46 -7.66 -5.31
C VAL A 18 -11.49 -7.36 -4.23
N SER A 19 -11.19 -6.42 -3.34
CA SER A 19 -12.11 -5.92 -2.32
C SER A 19 -13.39 -5.36 -2.93
N ALA A 20 -13.26 -4.50 -3.94
CA ALA A 20 -14.40 -3.92 -4.66
C ALA A 20 -15.25 -4.98 -5.38
N ALA A 21 -14.61 -5.97 -6.04
CA ALA A 21 -15.32 -7.06 -6.71
C ALA A 21 -16.09 -7.93 -5.72
N LEU A 22 -15.50 -8.24 -4.56
CA LEU A 22 -16.18 -8.96 -3.49
C LEU A 22 -17.40 -8.18 -2.98
N ALA A 23 -17.25 -6.88 -2.68
CA ALA A 23 -18.35 -6.03 -2.25
C ALA A 23 -19.45 -5.91 -3.30
N TRP A 24 -19.08 -5.83 -4.58
CA TRP A 24 -20.03 -5.82 -5.68
C TRP A 24 -20.85 -7.11 -5.72
N HIS A 25 -20.23 -8.29 -5.67
CA HIS A 25 -20.91 -9.58 -5.71
C HIS A 25 -21.85 -9.80 -4.51
N MET A 26 -21.53 -9.23 -3.35
CA MET A 26 -22.38 -9.30 -2.17
C MET A 26 -23.63 -8.39 -2.29
N ASN A 27 -23.59 -7.36 -3.11
CA ASN A 27 -24.64 -6.33 -3.12
C ASN A 27 -25.37 -6.20 -4.47
N TYR A 28 -24.85 -6.83 -5.53
CA TYR A 28 -25.47 -6.79 -6.86
C TYR A 28 -26.87 -7.40 -6.83
N GLY A 29 -27.84 -6.70 -7.45
CA GLY A 29 -29.24 -7.09 -7.45
C GLY A 29 -30.03 -6.69 -6.19
N HIS A 30 -29.34 -6.21 -5.14
CA HIS A 30 -29.94 -5.73 -3.90
C HIS A 30 -29.94 -4.21 -3.80
N PHE A 31 -28.98 -3.54 -4.41
CA PHE A 31 -28.85 -2.08 -4.44
C PHE A 31 -28.46 -1.59 -5.83
N PRO A 32 -28.83 -0.37 -6.23
CA PRO A 32 -28.12 0.34 -7.27
C PRO A 32 -26.70 0.64 -6.76
N ILE A 33 -25.68 0.28 -7.55
CA ILE A 33 -24.27 0.34 -7.11
C ILE A 33 -23.52 1.38 -7.92
N LYS A 34 -22.81 2.28 -7.24
CA LYS A 34 -21.75 3.14 -7.77
C LYS A 34 -20.40 2.60 -7.31
N ILE A 35 -19.42 2.52 -8.21
CA ILE A 35 -18.06 2.10 -7.89
C ILE A 35 -17.10 3.26 -8.11
N SER A 36 -16.18 3.47 -7.18
CA SER A 36 -15.04 4.38 -7.33
C SER A 36 -13.75 3.66 -6.96
N LEU A 37 -12.96 3.31 -7.98
CA LEU A 37 -11.59 2.87 -7.79
C LEU A 37 -10.69 4.11 -7.80
N THR A 38 -10.04 4.41 -6.67
CA THR A 38 -9.35 5.68 -6.46
C THR A 38 -8.13 5.54 -5.55
N GLY A 39 -7.39 6.62 -5.38
CA GLY A 39 -6.29 6.71 -4.40
C GLY A 39 -6.63 7.65 -3.25
N TYR A 40 -5.70 7.75 -2.30
CA TYR A 40 -5.83 8.54 -1.08
C TYR A 40 -6.19 10.02 -1.29
N GLY A 41 -5.84 10.61 -2.43
CA GLY A 41 -6.15 12.02 -2.72
C GLY A 41 -7.63 12.35 -2.86
N MET A 42 -8.48 11.34 -3.12
CA MET A 42 -9.90 11.54 -3.42
C MET A 42 -10.84 10.94 -2.38
N VAL A 43 -10.38 10.02 -1.53
CA VAL A 43 -11.24 9.27 -0.61
C VAL A 43 -12.07 10.16 0.31
N ASP A 44 -11.45 11.20 0.90
CA ASP A 44 -12.18 12.17 1.74
C ASP A 44 -13.35 12.82 1.01
N ASN A 45 -13.14 13.24 -0.25
CA ASN A 45 -14.18 13.90 -1.02
C ASN A 45 -15.33 12.95 -1.36
N LEU A 46 -15.02 11.69 -1.71
CA LEU A 46 -16.02 10.67 -2.02
C LEU A 46 -16.84 10.28 -0.79
N VAL A 47 -16.22 10.15 0.37
CA VAL A 47 -16.90 9.87 1.62
C VAL A 47 -17.81 11.05 2.03
N LEU A 48 -17.31 12.29 1.92
CA LEU A 48 -18.11 13.50 2.20
C LEU A 48 -19.30 13.63 1.24
N GLU A 49 -19.11 13.30 -0.04
CA GLU A 49 -20.22 13.24 -1.00
C GLU A 49 -21.27 12.20 -0.56
N GLY A 50 -20.83 10.99 -0.20
CA GLY A 50 -21.72 9.93 0.29
C GLY A 50 -22.50 10.33 1.52
N ILE A 51 -21.86 10.96 2.51
CA ILE A 51 -22.51 11.48 3.72
C ILE A 51 -23.53 12.56 3.35
N SER A 52 -23.16 13.52 2.49
CA SER A 52 -24.05 14.63 2.12
C SER A 52 -25.28 14.19 1.34
N GLN A 53 -25.21 13.09 0.63
CA GLN A 53 -26.29 12.50 -0.17
C GLN A 53 -27.01 11.35 0.56
N ASP A 54 -26.70 11.11 1.81
CA ASP A 54 -27.21 10.00 2.63
C ASP A 54 -27.15 8.64 1.91
N GLN A 55 -26.00 8.37 1.23
CA GLN A 55 -25.76 7.12 0.52
C GLN A 55 -25.32 6.02 1.49
N ASN A 56 -25.63 4.77 1.16
CA ASN A 56 -24.93 3.65 1.77
C ASN A 56 -23.51 3.61 1.20
N MET A 57 -22.51 3.29 2.02
CA MET A 57 -21.12 3.27 1.60
C MET A 57 -20.41 1.99 2.07
N ILE A 58 -19.47 1.51 1.28
CA ILE A 58 -18.43 0.54 1.67
C ILE A 58 -17.11 1.10 1.19
N VAL A 59 -16.17 1.32 2.12
CA VAL A 59 -14.82 1.81 1.82
C VAL A 59 -13.83 0.69 2.12
N LEU A 60 -12.96 0.37 1.16
CA LEU A 60 -12.11 -0.80 1.20
C LEU A 60 -10.67 -0.41 0.82
N ASP A 61 -9.71 -0.87 1.62
CA ASP A 61 -8.28 -0.64 1.36
C ASP A 61 -7.90 0.85 1.22
N LEU A 62 -8.70 1.70 1.80
CA LEU A 62 -8.53 3.16 1.83
C LEU A 62 -9.06 3.73 3.13
N PHE A 63 -8.42 4.81 3.58
CA PHE A 63 -8.89 5.57 4.73
C PHE A 63 -8.80 7.07 4.49
N CYS A 64 -9.71 7.82 5.14
CA CYS A 64 -9.73 9.28 5.10
C CYS A 64 -8.45 9.86 5.69
N GLN A 65 -7.89 10.87 5.01
CA GLN A 65 -6.64 11.50 5.42
C GLN A 65 -6.84 12.72 6.33
N LYS A 66 -8.06 13.26 6.37
CA LYS A 66 -8.39 14.49 7.11
C LYS A 66 -9.19 14.17 8.37
N ASP A 67 -8.73 14.64 9.53
CA ASP A 67 -9.45 14.46 10.81
C ASP A 67 -10.88 14.99 10.74
N LYS A 68 -11.11 16.11 10.07
CA LYS A 68 -12.45 16.67 9.87
C LYS A 68 -13.41 15.72 9.16
N THR A 69 -12.92 14.90 8.23
CA THR A 69 -13.75 13.90 7.56
C THR A 69 -14.11 12.78 8.55
N VAL A 70 -13.18 12.38 9.38
CA VAL A 70 -13.39 11.36 10.41
C VAL A 70 -14.41 11.84 11.47
N ASP A 71 -14.31 13.08 11.92
CA ASP A 71 -15.28 13.70 12.85
C ASP A 71 -16.70 13.76 12.26
N LEU A 72 -16.81 13.89 10.92
CA LEU A 72 -18.11 13.86 10.23
C LEU A 72 -18.64 12.44 10.10
N ILE A 73 -17.76 11.45 9.87
CA ILE A 73 -18.12 10.04 9.87
C ILE A 73 -18.67 9.64 11.25
N ASP A 74 -17.96 9.98 12.32
CA ASP A 74 -18.38 9.66 13.70
C ASP A 74 -19.82 10.15 13.94
N ARG A 75 -20.12 11.43 13.64
CA ARG A 75 -21.46 12.02 13.79
C ARG A 75 -22.52 11.38 12.89
N TRP A 76 -22.18 11.17 11.61
CA TRP A 76 -23.09 10.56 10.65
C TRP A 76 -23.44 9.12 11.03
N TYR A 77 -22.47 8.39 11.57
CA TYR A 77 -22.65 7.00 11.97
C TYR A 77 -23.48 6.85 13.26
N GLU A 78 -23.41 7.79 14.20
CA GLU A 78 -24.23 7.79 15.42
C GLU A 78 -25.75 7.75 15.12
N GLU A 79 -26.15 8.25 13.94
CA GLU A 79 -27.53 8.21 13.47
C GLU A 79 -27.88 6.91 12.72
N LYS A 80 -26.91 6.01 12.54
CA LYS A 80 -27.05 4.75 11.81
C LYS A 80 -26.92 3.58 12.77
N ASP A 81 -27.89 2.70 12.79
CA ASP A 81 -27.81 1.41 13.51
C ASP A 81 -27.42 0.30 12.53
N GLU A 82 -26.25 0.45 11.88
CA GLU A 82 -25.76 -0.43 10.84
C GLU A 82 -24.40 -0.99 11.22
N GLY A 83 -23.93 -2.05 10.52
CA GLY A 83 -22.62 -2.63 10.72
C GLY A 83 -21.47 -1.74 10.20
N PRO A 84 -20.22 -2.15 10.35
CA PRO A 84 -19.08 -1.40 9.84
C PRO A 84 -19.15 -1.25 8.32
N PHE A 85 -18.64 -0.13 7.82
CA PHE A 85 -18.60 0.15 6.39
C PHE A 85 -17.21 0.48 5.86
N ILE A 86 -16.20 0.61 6.73
CA ILE A 86 -14.79 0.78 6.33
C ILE A 86 -14.00 -0.45 6.77
N PHE A 87 -13.25 -1.03 5.82
CA PHE A 87 -12.41 -2.20 6.03
C PHE A 87 -10.99 -1.88 5.53
N ASP A 88 -10.03 -1.89 6.44
CA ASP A 88 -8.68 -1.44 6.16
C ASP A 88 -7.64 -2.26 6.94
N HIS A 89 -6.38 -2.23 6.49
CA HIS A 89 -5.28 -2.96 7.12
C HIS A 89 -4.06 -2.08 7.43
N HIS A 90 -4.09 -0.82 7.03
CA HIS A 90 -2.96 0.08 7.14
C HIS A 90 -2.63 0.44 8.59
N GLN A 91 -1.43 0.07 9.04
CA GLN A 91 -0.95 0.30 10.41
C GLN A 91 -1.02 1.77 10.86
N SER A 92 -0.82 2.71 9.94
CA SER A 92 -0.89 4.14 10.23
C SER A 92 -2.23 4.58 10.83
N ASN A 93 -3.29 3.80 10.61
CA ASN A 93 -4.64 4.10 11.07
C ASN A 93 -4.97 3.55 12.46
N PHE A 94 -4.20 2.57 12.97
CA PHE A 94 -4.46 1.93 14.27
C PHE A 94 -4.44 2.93 15.45
N GLY A 95 -3.38 3.71 15.58
CA GLY A 95 -3.22 4.64 16.70
C GLY A 95 -4.24 5.78 16.73
N ARG A 96 -4.85 6.09 15.58
CA ARG A 96 -5.78 7.20 15.44
C ARG A 96 -7.26 6.78 15.48
N PHE A 97 -7.59 5.59 14.99
CA PHE A 97 -8.96 5.25 14.62
C PHE A 97 -9.45 3.89 15.15
N ALA A 98 -8.58 3.08 15.75
CA ALA A 98 -8.98 1.79 16.30
C ALA A 98 -10.13 1.93 17.33
N GLY A 99 -11.03 0.94 17.32
CA GLY A 99 -12.16 0.85 18.25
C GLY A 99 -13.42 1.59 17.80
N ARG A 100 -13.46 2.19 16.62
CA ARG A 100 -14.68 2.79 16.06
C ARG A 100 -15.63 1.72 15.51
N PRO A 101 -16.93 1.78 15.78
CA PRO A 101 -17.89 0.74 15.39
C PRO A 101 -18.06 0.62 13.86
N TRP A 102 -17.79 1.68 13.13
CA TRP A 102 -17.90 1.72 11.67
C TRP A 102 -16.63 1.24 10.93
N LEU A 103 -15.55 0.88 11.67
CA LEU A 103 -14.26 0.48 11.12
C LEU A 103 -13.87 -0.92 11.57
N VAL A 104 -13.53 -1.78 10.59
CA VAL A 104 -12.79 -3.02 10.82
C VAL A 104 -11.35 -2.83 10.37
N LEU A 105 -10.41 -2.95 11.31
CA LEU A 105 -9.01 -2.69 11.09
C LEU A 105 -8.17 -3.90 11.57
N ASP A 106 -7.49 -4.58 10.62
CA ASP A 106 -6.64 -5.76 10.92
C ASP A 106 -5.41 -5.76 10.02
N SER A 107 -4.24 -5.44 10.57
CA SER A 107 -2.97 -5.42 9.83
C SER A 107 -2.33 -6.79 9.62
N SER A 108 -2.95 -7.86 10.05
CA SER A 108 -2.42 -9.23 9.86
C SER A 108 -2.66 -9.76 8.45
N CYS A 109 -3.46 -9.07 7.64
CA CYS A 109 -3.78 -9.45 6.27
C CYS A 109 -4.26 -8.22 5.47
N CYS A 110 -4.33 -8.34 4.16
CA CYS A 110 -4.82 -7.30 3.26
C CYS A 110 -6.32 -6.99 3.44
N ALA A 111 -6.78 -5.84 2.94
CA ALA A 111 -8.16 -5.37 3.14
C ALA A 111 -9.22 -6.31 2.53
N ALA A 112 -8.95 -6.92 1.37
CA ALA A 112 -9.85 -7.93 0.79
C ALA A 112 -10.07 -9.10 1.74
N ARG A 113 -9.00 -9.53 2.41
CA ARG A 113 -9.08 -10.62 3.39
C ARG A 113 -9.73 -10.19 4.69
N VAL A 114 -9.54 -8.94 5.13
CA VAL A 114 -10.26 -8.36 6.28
C VAL A 114 -11.75 -8.40 6.01
N TYR A 115 -12.20 -7.86 4.88
CA TYR A 115 -13.60 -7.85 4.49
C TYR A 115 -14.17 -9.27 4.31
N TYR A 116 -13.44 -10.16 3.64
CA TYR A 116 -13.84 -11.55 3.44
C TYR A 116 -14.03 -12.30 4.77
N ARG A 117 -13.10 -12.18 5.72
CA ARG A 117 -13.19 -12.78 7.05
C ARG A 117 -14.37 -12.22 7.84
N TRP A 118 -14.59 -10.91 7.72
CA TRP A 118 -15.74 -10.27 8.38
C TRP A 118 -17.05 -10.83 7.84
N LEU A 119 -17.21 -11.00 6.53
CA LEU A 119 -18.39 -11.63 5.92
C LEU A 119 -18.60 -13.05 6.47
N LEU A 120 -17.55 -13.87 6.54
CA LEU A 120 -17.65 -15.24 7.07
C LEU A 120 -18.07 -15.27 8.56
N ALA A 121 -17.66 -14.28 9.35
CA ALA A 121 -18.08 -14.12 10.75
C ALA A 121 -19.52 -13.56 10.89
N HIS A 122 -20.07 -12.97 9.83
CA HIS A 122 -21.41 -12.35 9.80
C HIS A 122 -22.24 -12.90 8.62
N PRO A 123 -22.65 -14.19 8.64
CA PRO A 123 -23.29 -14.86 7.49
C PRO A 123 -24.54 -14.17 6.96
N SER A 124 -25.24 -13.41 7.80
CA SER A 124 -26.43 -12.62 7.38
C SER A 124 -26.10 -11.54 6.35
N TRP A 125 -24.84 -11.15 6.20
CA TRP A 125 -24.36 -10.20 5.19
C TRP A 125 -23.93 -10.88 3.87
N ILE A 126 -23.81 -12.23 3.85
CA ILE A 126 -23.50 -12.99 2.64
C ILE A 126 -24.78 -13.14 1.84
N ARG A 127 -24.91 -12.39 0.75
CA ARG A 127 -26.05 -12.43 -0.16
C ARG A 127 -25.78 -13.27 -1.42
N ASN A 128 -24.52 -13.72 -1.61
CA ASN A 128 -24.11 -14.56 -2.73
C ASN A 128 -23.02 -15.56 -2.28
N GLU A 129 -23.44 -16.67 -1.71
CA GLU A 129 -22.54 -17.71 -1.21
C GLU A 129 -21.60 -18.26 -2.29
N LYS A 130 -22.15 -18.53 -3.50
CA LYS A 130 -21.35 -19.05 -4.62
C LYS A 130 -20.24 -18.08 -5.04
N ALA A 131 -20.51 -16.79 -5.09
CA ALA A 131 -19.48 -15.79 -5.40
C ALA A 131 -18.45 -15.71 -4.26
N THR A 132 -18.88 -15.81 -3.00
CA THR A 132 -17.98 -15.83 -1.84
C THR A 132 -17.00 -16.97 -1.91
N GLU A 133 -17.48 -18.19 -2.26
CA GLU A 133 -16.62 -19.36 -2.44
C GLU A 133 -15.66 -19.19 -3.63
N ASN A 134 -16.15 -18.73 -4.78
CA ASN A 134 -15.35 -18.56 -5.99
C ASN A 134 -14.26 -17.49 -5.84
N LEU A 135 -14.51 -16.43 -5.05
CA LEU A 135 -13.56 -15.35 -4.82
C LEU A 135 -12.53 -15.69 -3.73
N ARG A 136 -12.66 -16.79 -3.00
CA ARG A 136 -11.72 -17.16 -1.93
C ARG A 136 -10.27 -17.21 -2.43
N ASP A 137 -10.05 -17.81 -3.58
CA ASP A 137 -8.70 -18.00 -4.11
C ASP A 137 -8.08 -16.67 -4.51
N ILE A 138 -8.82 -15.78 -5.17
CA ILE A 138 -8.30 -14.45 -5.53
C ILE A 138 -8.07 -13.56 -4.31
N VAL A 139 -8.86 -13.69 -3.24
CA VAL A 139 -8.61 -13.01 -1.96
C VAL A 139 -7.30 -13.49 -1.34
N ASN A 140 -6.99 -14.80 -1.42
CA ASN A 140 -5.72 -15.34 -0.95
C ASN A 140 -4.55 -14.84 -1.80
N ILE A 141 -4.71 -14.79 -3.12
CA ILE A 141 -3.74 -14.27 -4.07
C ILE A 141 -3.46 -12.77 -3.81
N ALA A 142 -4.50 -11.96 -3.61
CA ALA A 142 -4.35 -10.56 -3.27
C ALA A 142 -3.59 -10.38 -1.96
N ASN A 143 -3.93 -11.17 -0.93
CA ASN A 143 -3.23 -11.15 0.34
C ASN A 143 -1.76 -11.57 0.24
N ASP A 144 -1.45 -12.59 -0.56
CA ASP A 144 -0.07 -13.02 -0.79
C ASP A 144 0.77 -11.90 -1.42
N ARG A 145 0.15 -11.19 -2.37
CA ARG A 145 0.79 -10.09 -3.08
C ARG A 145 0.97 -8.85 -2.22
N ASP A 146 -0.09 -8.41 -1.55
CA ASP A 146 -0.10 -7.18 -0.79
C ASP A 146 0.79 -7.25 0.47
N MET A 147 0.74 -8.38 1.16
CA MET A 147 1.54 -8.64 2.35
C MET A 147 2.97 -9.14 2.05
N TRP A 148 3.39 -9.13 0.78
CA TRP A 148 4.71 -9.58 0.32
C TRP A 148 5.11 -10.97 0.77
N ILE A 149 4.13 -11.89 0.91
CA ILE A 149 4.38 -13.27 1.33
C ILE A 149 5.10 -14.05 0.23
N ASN A 150 4.75 -13.79 -1.05
CA ASN A 150 5.34 -14.38 -2.24
C ASN A 150 5.35 -15.91 -2.26
N SER A 151 4.35 -16.53 -1.66
CA SER A 151 4.18 -18.01 -1.59
C SER A 151 3.30 -18.53 -2.72
N ILE A 152 2.49 -17.70 -3.36
CA ILE A 152 1.56 -18.03 -4.44
C ILE A 152 2.11 -17.47 -5.76
N PRO A 153 2.58 -18.32 -6.69
CA PRO A 153 3.17 -17.84 -7.95
C PRO A 153 2.24 -16.92 -8.76
N GLU A 154 0.93 -17.20 -8.73
CA GLU A 154 -0.08 -16.42 -9.44
C GLU A 154 -0.24 -15.00 -8.89
N SER A 155 0.19 -14.71 -7.67
CA SER A 155 0.03 -13.39 -7.06
C SER A 155 0.74 -12.29 -7.86
N ARG A 156 1.90 -12.61 -8.40
CA ARG A 156 2.65 -11.71 -9.29
C ARG A 156 1.99 -11.56 -10.66
N LEU A 157 1.42 -12.64 -11.19
CA LEU A 157 0.72 -12.62 -12.48
C LEU A 157 -0.55 -11.76 -12.40
N TRP A 158 -1.32 -11.87 -11.32
CA TRP A 158 -2.48 -11.04 -11.10
C TRP A 158 -2.12 -9.55 -10.92
N HIS A 159 -1.01 -9.26 -10.27
CA HIS A 159 -0.50 -7.88 -10.16
C HIS A 159 -0.09 -7.33 -11.54
N ALA A 160 0.56 -8.16 -12.37
CA ALA A 160 0.88 -7.81 -13.75
C ALA A 160 -0.40 -7.48 -14.55
N LEU A 161 -1.49 -8.22 -14.37
CA LEU A 161 -2.75 -7.91 -15.03
C LEU A 161 -3.34 -6.56 -14.60
N VAL A 162 -3.21 -6.17 -13.33
CA VAL A 162 -3.62 -4.82 -12.90
C VAL A 162 -2.81 -3.74 -13.62
N THR A 163 -1.52 -3.98 -13.82
CA THR A 163 -0.65 -3.05 -14.56
C THR A 163 -1.04 -2.99 -16.04
N LEU A 164 -1.30 -4.13 -16.67
CA LEU A 164 -1.59 -4.25 -18.11
C LEU A 164 -3.00 -3.80 -18.49
N CYS A 165 -4.00 -4.19 -17.71
CA CYS A 165 -5.41 -3.97 -18.02
C CYS A 165 -6.00 -2.76 -17.26
N GLY A 166 -5.25 -2.23 -16.32
CA GLY A 166 -5.74 -1.23 -15.37
C GLY A 166 -6.71 -1.80 -14.33
N PRO A 167 -6.96 -1.07 -13.22
CA PRO A 167 -7.83 -1.52 -12.15
C PRO A 167 -9.26 -1.82 -12.62
N TRP A 168 -9.79 -1.03 -13.53
CA TRP A 168 -11.14 -1.23 -14.09
C TRP A 168 -11.25 -2.48 -14.97
N GLY A 169 -10.20 -2.83 -15.72
CA GLY A 169 -10.16 -4.05 -16.52
C GLY A 169 -10.21 -5.30 -15.64
N VAL A 170 -9.41 -5.33 -14.59
CA VAL A 170 -9.39 -6.43 -13.63
C VAL A 170 -10.69 -6.50 -12.82
N PHE A 171 -11.24 -5.35 -12.40
CA PHE A 171 -12.54 -5.31 -11.75
C PHE A 171 -13.64 -5.91 -12.64
N ALA A 172 -13.77 -5.47 -13.89
CA ALA A 172 -14.76 -5.97 -14.84
C ALA A 172 -14.62 -7.49 -15.07
N ARG A 173 -13.36 -7.97 -15.14
CA ARG A 173 -13.04 -9.38 -15.25
C ARG A 173 -13.54 -10.17 -14.02
N LEU A 174 -13.30 -9.68 -12.80
CA LEU A 174 -13.72 -10.34 -11.56
C LEU A 174 -15.24 -10.27 -11.35
N VAL A 175 -15.90 -9.23 -11.83
CA VAL A 175 -17.37 -9.13 -11.86
C VAL A 175 -17.97 -10.16 -12.80
N SER A 176 -17.42 -10.33 -14.01
CA SER A 176 -17.94 -11.27 -15.00
C SER A 176 -17.57 -12.73 -14.74
N ASN A 177 -16.42 -12.96 -14.12
CA ASN A 177 -15.91 -14.29 -13.78
C ASN A 177 -15.21 -14.23 -12.41
N PRO A 178 -15.93 -14.46 -11.30
CA PRO A 178 -15.38 -14.40 -9.94
C PRO A 178 -14.52 -15.64 -9.66
N SER A 179 -13.29 -15.66 -10.18
CA SER A 179 -12.36 -16.77 -10.03
C SER A 179 -10.92 -16.28 -9.95
N GLY A 180 -10.13 -16.85 -9.04
CA GLY A 180 -8.68 -16.65 -8.97
C GLY A 180 -7.89 -17.39 -10.07
N LYS A 181 -8.56 -18.20 -10.90
CA LYS A 181 -7.90 -18.89 -12.01
C LYS A 181 -7.79 -17.98 -13.22
N LEU A 182 -6.59 -17.83 -13.74
CA LEU A 182 -6.33 -17.12 -14.98
C LEU A 182 -6.80 -17.96 -16.19
N THR A 183 -7.33 -17.32 -17.20
CA THR A 183 -7.49 -17.94 -18.53
C THR A 183 -6.10 -18.14 -19.15
N GLU A 184 -6.01 -19.02 -20.15
CA GLU A 184 -4.76 -19.27 -20.87
C GLU A 184 -4.14 -17.98 -21.41
N LYS A 185 -4.96 -17.13 -22.05
CA LYS A 185 -4.52 -15.85 -22.59
C LYS A 185 -4.06 -14.85 -21.49
N GLU A 186 -4.79 -14.77 -20.37
CA GLU A 186 -4.38 -13.93 -19.23
C GLU A 186 -3.03 -14.42 -18.67
N TYR A 187 -2.87 -15.74 -18.54
CA TYR A 187 -1.63 -16.34 -18.05
C TYR A 187 -0.45 -16.05 -18.95
N GLU A 188 -0.57 -16.32 -20.26
CA GLU A 188 0.47 -16.06 -21.25
C GLU A 188 0.91 -14.58 -21.24
N THR A 189 -0.07 -13.66 -21.31
CA THR A 189 0.20 -12.23 -21.30
C THR A 189 0.88 -11.76 -20.01
N ALA A 190 0.45 -12.27 -18.86
CA ALA A 190 1.05 -11.93 -17.58
C ALA A 190 2.45 -12.50 -17.42
N VAL A 191 2.70 -13.73 -17.89
CA VAL A 191 4.02 -14.36 -17.89
C VAL A 191 5.01 -13.60 -18.79
N GLU A 192 4.58 -13.18 -20.00
CA GLU A 192 5.39 -12.36 -20.90
C GLU A 192 5.82 -11.06 -20.19
N PHE A 193 4.86 -10.32 -19.62
CA PHE A 193 5.15 -9.10 -18.87
C PHE A 193 6.12 -9.32 -17.71
N VAL A 194 5.90 -10.36 -16.90
CA VAL A 194 6.77 -10.69 -15.76
C VAL A 194 8.16 -11.08 -16.23
N THR A 195 8.29 -11.77 -17.37
CA THR A 195 9.58 -12.14 -17.95
C THR A 195 10.36 -10.90 -18.38
N GLU A 196 9.72 -9.98 -19.09
CA GLU A 196 10.33 -8.71 -19.48
C GLU A 196 10.71 -7.86 -18.25
N GLN A 197 9.86 -7.84 -17.21
CA GLN A 197 10.15 -7.18 -15.95
C GLN A 197 11.42 -7.76 -15.29
N GLU A 198 11.58 -9.10 -15.28
CA GLU A 198 12.78 -9.76 -14.75
C GLU A 198 14.07 -9.35 -15.50
N GLU A 199 13.99 -9.21 -16.82
CA GLU A 199 15.12 -8.74 -17.62
C GLU A 199 15.49 -7.29 -17.31
N ARG A 200 14.46 -6.41 -17.12
CA ARG A 200 14.70 -5.03 -16.68
C ARG A 200 15.34 -5.00 -15.29
N PHE A 201 14.87 -5.83 -14.38
CA PHE A 201 15.42 -5.93 -13.02
C PHE A 201 16.90 -6.40 -13.05
N LYS A 202 17.19 -7.40 -13.86
CA LYS A 202 18.56 -7.89 -14.02
C LYS A 202 19.50 -6.78 -14.52
N LYS A 203 19.09 -6.04 -15.55
CA LYS A 203 19.87 -4.91 -16.07
C LYS A 203 20.05 -3.80 -15.03
N ALA A 204 18.99 -3.50 -14.27
CA ALA A 204 19.06 -2.51 -13.19
C ALA A 204 20.03 -2.95 -12.09
N MET A 205 20.05 -4.24 -11.75
CA MET A 205 20.95 -4.82 -10.74
C MET A 205 22.43 -4.78 -11.18
N GLU A 206 22.71 -4.99 -12.45
CA GLU A 206 24.09 -4.94 -13.00
C GLU A 206 24.72 -3.53 -12.89
N GLY A 207 23.89 -2.49 -12.90
CA GLY A 207 24.28 -1.08 -12.73
C GLY A 207 24.40 -0.60 -11.28
N LEU A 208 24.06 -1.45 -10.30
CA LEU A 208 24.06 -1.05 -8.91
C LEU A 208 25.47 -1.01 -8.32
N ASN A 209 25.94 0.20 -8.03
CA ASN A 209 27.08 0.40 -7.15
C ASN A 209 26.57 0.56 -5.72
N SER A 210 26.88 -0.39 -4.83
CA SER A 210 26.56 -0.25 -3.41
C SER A 210 27.27 0.98 -2.85
N THR A 211 26.49 1.98 -2.46
CA THR A 211 27.05 3.18 -1.83
C THR A 211 27.40 2.90 -0.37
N SER A 212 28.49 3.50 0.10
CA SER A 212 28.92 3.46 1.51
C SER A 212 27.85 4.04 2.48
N SER A 213 26.85 4.75 1.95
CA SER A 213 25.78 5.38 2.71
C SER A 213 24.70 4.42 3.20
N GLY A 214 24.60 3.21 2.66
CA GLY A 214 23.52 2.25 2.95
C GLY A 214 22.22 2.53 2.17
N ILE A 215 22.28 3.41 1.16
CA ILE A 215 21.20 3.67 0.20
C ILE A 215 21.55 3.03 -1.14
N VAL A 216 20.58 2.33 -1.72
CA VAL A 216 20.56 2.05 -3.15
C VAL A 216 19.64 3.09 -3.79
N PHE A 217 20.19 3.92 -4.66
CA PHE A 217 19.45 4.94 -5.40
C PHE A 217 19.42 4.58 -6.88
N ILE A 218 18.21 4.52 -7.44
CA ILE A 218 17.97 4.23 -8.86
C ILE A 218 17.34 5.45 -9.48
N GLY A 219 17.98 5.97 -10.52
CA GLY A 219 17.55 7.17 -11.22
C GLY A 219 16.39 6.93 -12.19
N ASP A 220 15.94 8.02 -12.79
CA ASP A 220 14.86 8.04 -13.77
C ASP A 220 15.22 7.25 -15.04
N GLY A 221 14.22 6.59 -15.62
CA GLY A 221 14.37 5.85 -16.88
C GLY A 221 15.08 4.50 -16.79
N VAL A 222 15.50 4.06 -15.59
CA VAL A 222 16.11 2.73 -15.37
C VAL A 222 15.04 1.66 -15.22
N LEU A 223 13.92 2.00 -14.56
CA LEU A 223 12.79 1.12 -14.32
C LEU A 223 11.48 1.81 -14.73
N ASP A 224 10.51 1.02 -15.19
CA ASP A 224 9.17 1.50 -15.40
C ASP A 224 8.48 1.82 -14.07
N PHE A 225 7.54 2.76 -14.05
CA PHE A 225 6.85 3.16 -12.81
C PHE A 225 6.19 1.98 -12.09
N GLY A 226 5.61 1.02 -12.83
CA GLY A 226 5.01 -0.19 -12.26
C GLY A 226 6.02 -1.17 -11.65
N ASP A 227 7.30 -1.06 -12.01
CA ASP A 227 8.36 -1.96 -11.55
C ASP A 227 8.93 -1.59 -10.17
N VAL A 228 8.72 -0.33 -9.75
CA VAL A 228 9.45 0.27 -8.63
C VAL A 228 9.24 -0.47 -7.31
N SER A 229 8.00 -0.86 -7.03
CA SER A 229 7.69 -1.57 -5.78
C SER A 229 8.29 -2.96 -5.74
N ASP A 230 8.20 -3.71 -6.85
CA ASP A 230 8.71 -5.07 -6.96
C ASP A 230 10.24 -5.09 -6.92
N PHE A 231 10.87 -4.17 -7.60
CA PHE A 231 12.32 -4.05 -7.59
C PHE A 231 12.86 -3.69 -6.21
N GLY A 232 12.22 -2.73 -5.54
CA GLY A 232 12.59 -2.33 -4.18
C GLY A 232 12.47 -3.48 -3.18
N GLY A 233 11.37 -4.22 -3.21
CA GLY A 233 11.19 -5.41 -2.38
C GLY A 233 12.27 -6.47 -2.65
N ARG A 234 12.53 -6.76 -3.93
CA ARG A 234 13.55 -7.74 -4.32
C ARG A 234 14.96 -7.38 -3.83
N LEU A 235 15.35 -6.11 -3.88
CA LEU A 235 16.64 -5.67 -3.36
C LEU A 235 16.76 -5.86 -1.85
N LEU A 236 15.68 -5.69 -1.13
CA LEU A 236 15.63 -5.92 0.31
C LEU A 236 15.66 -7.41 0.66
N ASP A 237 15.24 -8.29 -0.24
CA ASP A 237 15.22 -9.74 -0.05
C ASP A 237 16.50 -10.43 -0.54
N SER A 238 17.32 -9.75 -1.36
CA SER A 238 18.50 -10.32 -1.99
C SER A 238 19.77 -10.13 -1.18
N GLY A 239 20.16 -11.11 -0.34
CA GLY A 239 21.54 -11.43 -0.03
C GLY A 239 22.22 -10.77 1.16
N GLU A 240 23.55 -10.89 1.21
CA GLU A 240 24.42 -10.59 2.37
C GLU A 240 24.60 -9.09 2.68
N LYS A 241 24.27 -8.20 1.76
CA LYS A 241 24.39 -6.73 1.93
C LYS A 241 23.09 -6.05 1.57
N VAL A 242 22.09 -6.23 2.42
CA VAL A 242 20.80 -5.56 2.27
C VAL A 242 20.97 -4.05 2.51
N PRO A 243 20.56 -3.18 1.58
CA PRO A 243 20.58 -1.75 1.82
C PRO A 243 19.60 -1.38 2.94
N MET A 244 19.89 -0.33 3.68
CA MET A 244 18.94 0.18 4.68
C MET A 244 17.75 0.86 4.00
N LEU A 245 18.00 1.51 2.87
CA LEU A 245 16.99 2.22 2.10
C LEU A 245 17.18 1.98 0.61
N VAL A 246 16.13 1.54 -0.05
CA VAL A 246 16.03 1.52 -1.50
C VAL A 246 15.20 2.71 -1.94
N ALA A 247 15.73 3.55 -2.80
CA ALA A 247 15.06 4.70 -3.37
C ALA A 247 15.04 4.60 -4.90
N VAL A 248 13.86 4.60 -5.49
CA VAL A 248 13.68 4.60 -6.93
C VAL A 248 12.97 5.89 -7.34
N ALA A 249 13.67 6.69 -8.14
CA ALA A 249 13.17 7.97 -8.65
C ALA A 249 12.57 7.79 -10.04
N ALA A 250 11.39 8.36 -10.26
CA ALA A 250 10.76 8.43 -11.56
C ALA A 250 10.21 9.84 -11.80
N ARG A 251 10.39 10.38 -13.00
CA ARG A 251 9.89 11.69 -13.37
C ARG A 251 8.52 11.58 -14.00
N LYS A 252 7.54 12.24 -13.39
CA LYS A 252 6.18 12.30 -13.92
C LYS A 252 6.10 13.18 -15.19
N PRO A 253 5.07 13.02 -16.04
CA PRO A 253 4.84 13.90 -17.18
C PRO A 253 4.71 15.38 -16.80
N THR A 254 4.28 15.68 -15.57
CA THR A 254 4.22 17.04 -15.01
C THR A 254 5.61 17.64 -14.69
N GLY A 255 6.68 16.83 -14.79
CA GLY A 255 8.03 17.19 -14.37
C GLY A 255 8.29 16.98 -12.87
N GLU A 256 7.28 16.70 -12.06
CA GLU A 256 7.43 16.35 -10.65
C GLU A 256 8.16 15.01 -10.51
N TRP A 257 9.02 14.88 -9.50
CA TRP A 257 9.67 13.64 -9.17
C TRP A 257 8.82 12.83 -8.20
N ALA A 258 8.61 11.56 -8.48
CA ALA A 258 8.11 10.58 -7.56
C ALA A 258 9.26 9.65 -7.14
N VAL A 259 9.54 9.58 -5.85
CA VAL A 259 10.60 8.72 -5.29
C VAL A 259 9.95 7.72 -4.37
N SER A 260 9.94 6.46 -4.80
CA SER A 260 9.47 5.36 -3.98
C SER A 260 10.58 4.90 -3.06
N LEU A 261 10.25 4.70 -1.79
CA LEU A 261 11.18 4.30 -0.74
C LEU A 261 10.76 2.94 -0.17
N ARG A 262 11.73 2.06 0.04
CA ARG A 262 11.55 0.77 0.69
C ARG A 262 12.66 0.56 1.71
N SER A 263 12.30 0.00 2.89
CA SER A 263 13.22 -0.38 3.97
C SER A 263 12.67 -1.58 4.74
N ARG A 264 13.36 -2.04 5.79
CA ARG A 264 12.90 -3.12 6.67
C ARG A 264 12.72 -2.70 8.13
N GLU A 265 13.29 -1.57 8.53
CA GLU A 265 13.32 -1.11 9.93
C GLU A 265 12.74 0.30 10.09
N GLY A 266 11.82 0.68 9.18
CA GLY A 266 11.10 1.94 9.24
C GLY A 266 11.84 3.15 8.68
N GLU A 267 13.02 2.96 8.04
CA GLU A 267 13.81 4.09 7.51
C GLU A 267 13.08 4.84 6.41
N ALA A 268 12.26 4.16 5.60
CA ALA A 268 11.47 4.82 4.56
C ALA A 268 10.50 5.84 5.16
N GLY A 269 9.72 5.46 6.16
CA GLY A 269 8.79 6.35 6.86
C GLY A 269 9.48 7.47 7.62
N LYS A 270 10.60 7.16 8.32
CA LYS A 270 11.43 8.16 9.00
C LYS A 270 11.98 9.20 8.02
N THR A 271 12.46 8.74 6.85
CA THR A 271 12.98 9.62 5.78
C THR A 271 11.91 10.56 5.25
N VAL A 272 10.70 10.04 4.99
CA VAL A 272 9.56 10.87 4.58
C VAL A 272 9.22 11.90 5.65
N THR A 273 9.16 11.49 6.92
CA THR A 273 8.85 12.41 8.04
C THR A 273 9.87 13.53 8.15
N MET A 274 11.14 13.26 7.84
CA MET A 274 12.22 14.24 7.91
C MET A 274 12.23 15.20 6.74
N LEU A 275 11.93 14.72 5.51
CA LEU A 275 12.10 15.51 4.30
C LEU A 275 10.83 16.24 3.86
N LYS A 276 9.64 15.77 4.26
CA LYS A 276 8.39 16.45 3.91
C LYS A 276 8.30 17.79 4.65
N ASP A 277 8.10 18.87 3.92
CA ASP A 277 7.91 20.20 4.48
C ASP A 277 6.46 20.72 4.32
N GLY A 278 5.59 19.93 3.70
CA GLY A 278 4.19 20.24 3.46
C GLY A 278 3.94 21.31 2.39
N LYS A 279 5.00 21.95 1.87
CA LYS A 279 4.94 23.01 0.86
C LYS A 279 5.57 22.59 -0.47
N ARG A 280 6.83 22.18 -0.44
CA ARG A 280 7.62 21.85 -1.63
C ARG A 280 7.81 20.36 -1.78
N VAL A 281 8.14 19.68 -0.67
CA VAL A 281 8.31 18.22 -0.64
C VAL A 281 7.12 17.62 0.07
N ARG A 282 6.38 16.79 -0.65
CA ARG A 282 5.23 16.05 -0.16
C ARG A 282 5.61 14.59 -0.01
N GLY A 283 4.94 13.86 0.85
CA GLY A 283 5.20 12.43 1.02
C GLY A 283 4.31 11.80 2.05
N GLY A 284 4.27 10.48 2.01
CA GLY A 284 3.50 9.65 2.92
C GLY A 284 3.82 8.17 2.72
N GLY A 285 3.20 7.31 3.50
CA GLY A 285 3.37 5.86 3.45
C GLY A 285 3.56 5.27 4.84
N HIS A 286 4.03 4.04 4.85
CA HIS A 286 4.30 3.25 6.05
C HIS A 286 5.78 3.31 6.44
N GLY A 287 6.13 2.68 7.57
CA GLY A 287 7.51 2.58 8.02
C GLY A 287 8.45 2.07 6.93
N ASP A 288 8.09 0.98 6.28
CA ASP A 288 8.93 0.27 5.33
C ASP A 288 8.62 0.53 3.85
N ALA A 289 7.48 1.16 3.55
CA ALA A 289 7.04 1.48 2.20
C ALA A 289 6.45 2.89 2.15
N ALA A 290 7.16 3.83 1.53
CA ALA A 290 6.78 5.22 1.50
C ALA A 290 7.13 5.89 0.17
N ALA A 291 6.61 7.07 -0.07
CA ALA A 291 6.93 7.86 -1.25
C ALA A 291 7.16 9.33 -0.89
N LEU A 292 8.08 9.96 -1.64
CA LEU A 292 8.34 11.39 -1.64
C LEU A 292 8.09 11.98 -3.02
N TYR A 293 7.57 13.19 -3.05
CA TYR A 293 7.33 13.94 -4.26
C TYR A 293 8.12 15.25 -4.19
N PHE A 294 9.09 15.42 -5.11
CA PHE A 294 9.91 16.62 -5.20
C PHE A 294 9.50 17.49 -6.38
N PRO A 295 9.62 18.81 -6.27
CA PRO A 295 9.28 19.73 -7.36
C PRO A 295 10.20 19.54 -8.58
N PRO A 296 9.75 19.94 -9.79
CA PRO A 296 10.54 19.83 -11.03
C PRO A 296 11.90 20.52 -10.99
N SER A 297 12.08 21.50 -10.10
CA SER A 297 13.33 22.26 -9.91
C SER A 297 14.44 21.47 -9.21
N TYR A 298 14.14 20.29 -8.66
CA TYR A 298 15.17 19.43 -8.09
C TYR A 298 15.86 18.64 -9.20
N SER A 299 17.19 18.53 -9.12
CA SER A 299 17.95 17.56 -9.89
C SER A 299 17.95 16.21 -9.19
N GLU A 300 18.18 15.16 -9.94
CA GLU A 300 18.32 13.81 -9.43
C GLU A 300 19.41 13.72 -8.33
N ASN A 301 20.57 14.33 -8.58
CA ASN A 301 21.66 14.39 -7.60
C ASN A 301 21.22 15.08 -6.29
N ARG A 302 20.49 16.18 -6.39
CA ARG A 302 19.96 16.85 -5.19
C ARG A 302 19.01 15.99 -4.40
N ILE A 303 18.16 15.22 -5.08
CA ILE A 303 17.27 14.25 -4.43
C ILE A 303 18.09 13.20 -3.69
N LYS A 304 19.07 12.59 -4.37
CA LYS A 304 19.97 11.59 -3.78
C LYS A 304 20.68 12.14 -2.54
N GLU A 305 21.30 13.31 -2.64
CA GLU A 305 21.97 13.98 -1.50
C GLU A 305 21.02 14.24 -0.32
N SER A 306 19.78 14.65 -0.61
CA SER A 306 18.77 14.87 0.42
C SER A 306 18.42 13.57 1.16
N LEU A 307 18.29 12.46 0.44
CA LEU A 307 18.01 11.14 1.03
C LEU A 307 19.20 10.65 1.86
N GLU A 308 20.43 10.82 1.36
CA GLU A 308 21.66 10.42 2.07
C GLU A 308 21.83 11.20 3.38
N ALA A 309 21.57 12.51 3.36
CA ALA A 309 21.62 13.34 4.55
C ALA A 309 20.55 12.95 5.58
N ALA A 310 19.33 12.65 5.12
CA ALA A 310 18.25 12.18 5.98
C ALA A 310 18.61 10.84 6.64
N LEU A 311 19.09 9.87 5.86
CA LEU A 311 19.47 8.56 6.39
C LEU A 311 20.64 8.65 7.37
N HIS A 312 21.63 9.50 7.10
CA HIS A 312 22.74 9.77 8.04
C HIS A 312 22.21 10.28 9.39
N THR A 313 21.28 11.24 9.35
CA THR A 313 20.68 11.79 10.58
C THR A 313 19.84 10.75 11.33
N ILE A 314 19.14 9.86 10.63
CA ILE A 314 18.40 8.75 11.24
C ILE A 314 19.36 7.80 11.94
N LYS A 315 20.44 7.39 11.29
CA LYS A 315 21.48 6.53 11.89
C LYS A 315 22.10 7.12 13.15
N GLU A 316 22.33 8.43 13.15
CA GLU A 316 22.90 9.12 14.31
C GLU A 316 21.93 9.15 15.50
N LYS A 317 20.63 9.34 15.23
CA LYS A 317 19.59 9.34 16.27
C LYS A 317 19.30 7.96 16.82
N ASP A 318 19.39 6.92 16.00
CA ASP A 318 19.13 5.53 16.38
C ASP A 318 20.37 4.85 16.99
N ARG A 319 21.53 5.54 17.04
CA ARG A 319 22.68 5.04 17.81
C ARG A 319 22.29 4.94 19.28
N PRO A 320 22.50 3.77 19.93
CA PRO A 320 22.24 3.64 21.35
C PRO A 320 23.02 4.72 22.09
N THR A 321 22.31 5.64 22.73
CA THR A 321 22.90 6.69 23.61
C THR A 321 23.46 6.10 24.92
N GLY A 322 23.92 4.87 24.90
CA GLY A 322 24.19 4.06 26.07
C GLY A 322 25.60 3.55 26.20
N GLN A 323 26.60 4.29 25.72
CA GLN A 323 27.96 4.23 26.28
C GLN A 323 28.60 5.61 26.12
N THR A 324 28.42 6.46 27.12
CA THR A 324 29.27 7.63 27.24
C THR A 324 30.71 7.14 27.47
N LEU A 325 31.71 7.92 27.04
CA LEU A 325 33.09 7.63 27.37
C LEU A 325 33.27 7.29 28.87
N GLY A 326 32.42 7.89 29.74
CA GLY A 326 32.36 7.59 31.16
C GLY A 326 31.95 6.15 31.49
N ASP A 327 30.92 5.61 30.77
CA ASP A 327 30.47 4.22 31.00
C ASP A 327 31.51 3.21 30.53
N ILE A 328 32.23 3.52 29.42
CA ILE A 328 33.35 2.70 28.95
C ILE A 328 34.51 2.73 29.94
N PHE A 329 34.82 3.90 30.50
CA PHE A 329 35.85 4.03 31.53
C PHE A 329 35.48 3.31 32.82
N MET A 330 34.23 3.43 33.30
CA MET A 330 33.77 2.74 34.49
C MET A 330 33.82 1.22 34.33
N LYS A 331 33.40 0.68 33.17
CA LYS A 331 33.49 -0.75 32.86
C LYS A 331 34.94 -1.26 32.81
N ALA A 332 35.84 -0.48 32.22
CA ALA A 332 37.27 -0.82 32.15
C ALA A 332 37.98 -0.72 33.51
N MET A 333 37.44 0.05 34.48
CA MET A 333 37.95 0.11 35.84
C MET A 333 37.45 -1.03 36.74
N ASP A 334 36.20 -1.51 36.47
CA ASP A 334 35.65 -2.67 37.18
C ASP A 334 36.28 -3.99 36.74
N ASP A 335 36.59 -4.14 35.44
CA ASP A 335 37.31 -5.30 34.89
C ASP A 335 38.78 -5.40 35.37
N LYS A 336 39.35 -4.33 35.93
CA LYS A 336 40.71 -4.33 36.55
C LYS A 336 40.70 -4.62 38.03
N LYS A 337 39.52 -4.75 38.67
CA LYS A 337 39.37 -5.06 40.09
C LYS A 337 38.93 -6.49 40.37
N SER A 338 38.65 -7.27 39.35
CA SER A 338 38.40 -8.72 39.39
C SER A 338 39.66 -9.48 38.90
#